data_7b15f0e23700380be14243c158a3df84
#
_entry.id   7b15f0e23700380be14243c158a3df84
#
_cell.length_a   1.000
_cell.length_b   1.000
_cell.length_c   1.000
_cell.angle_alpha   90.00
_cell.angle_beta   90.00
_cell.angle_gamma   90.00
#
_symmetry.space_group_name_H-M   'P 1'
#
loop_
_entity.id
_entity.type
_entity.pdbx_description
1 polymer ?
#
loop_
_entity_poly.entity_id
_entity_poly.type
_entity_poly.pdbx_seq_one_letter_code
_entity_poly.pdbx_strand_id
1 'polypeptide(L)'
;MPRIFVPVPSEALWYVGSIMEAGAEPMVLGLPMDLPIGGVALRREWVADWAEVFCSSNELDALLLSAAEPAELAGLLIAALRLDLPAVVVPTEDPFSVALAALGFAPLLGDAAEIAVELARTGRPRPSELVEGFSLANALRAGLASGAGPELLVHLAAIAREAGVVGFPQMIRVLAPESPEVAGSSPFEANGAAGLVAHLGDALHDTLTVTGRLKGNLPSPVPAPQAAGPRLVFVRGRASGTEIVCRGDEGVTEISGDCHFCSSEEAAVRAVESGAVGTSNLLVVVGCGPRGGPGLFRLDRLGGALREADLNIPVLTDGLAPENAVGAWASLATPEATMGGVVGRLRDGDALRLDLTEGLVRTGAKADEIRSREPFPLPASSGLGYAARYAHATLPALEGAGFG
;
A
#
# COMPACT_ATOMS: atom_id res chain seq x y z
N MET A 1 -14.23 -30.30 -15.72
CA MET A 1 -13.85 -30.08 -14.34
C MET A 1 -13.35 -28.64 -14.25
N PRO A 2 -13.85 -27.83 -13.33
CA PRO A 2 -13.42 -26.43 -13.24
C PRO A 2 -11.90 -26.34 -13.03
N ARG A 3 -11.25 -25.36 -13.67
CA ARG A 3 -9.80 -25.15 -13.62
C ARG A 3 -9.50 -23.87 -12.85
N ILE A 4 -8.72 -24.01 -11.78
CA ILE A 4 -8.45 -22.92 -10.85
C ILE A 4 -6.96 -22.60 -10.86
N PHE A 5 -6.62 -21.33 -11.18
CA PHE A 5 -5.27 -20.82 -11.04
C PHE A 5 -4.86 -20.69 -9.58
N VAL A 6 -3.68 -21.18 -9.22
CA VAL A 6 -3.11 -21.08 -7.89
C VAL A 6 -1.68 -20.58 -8.01
N PRO A 7 -1.41 -19.29 -7.80
CA PRO A 7 -0.05 -18.78 -7.65
C PRO A 7 0.54 -19.30 -6.35
N VAL A 8 1.74 -19.85 -6.39
CA VAL A 8 2.30 -20.51 -5.23
C VAL A 8 3.59 -19.84 -4.77
N PRO A 9 3.62 -19.20 -3.60
CA PRO A 9 4.67 -19.42 -2.63
C PRO A 9 4.55 -20.87 -2.12
N SER A 10 5.63 -21.48 -1.67
CA SER A 10 5.70 -22.91 -1.28
C SER A 10 4.62 -23.38 -0.27
N GLU A 11 4.05 -22.50 0.51
CA GLU A 11 2.99 -22.78 1.50
C GLU A 11 1.60 -23.00 0.88
N ALA A 12 1.33 -22.52 -0.32
CA ALA A 12 0.02 -22.69 -0.97
C ALA A 12 -0.20 -24.09 -1.58
N LEU A 13 0.75 -25.00 -1.50
CA LEU A 13 0.54 -26.42 -1.82
C LEU A 13 -0.61 -27.05 -1.00
N TRP A 14 -0.91 -26.51 0.16
CA TRP A 14 -2.03 -26.96 1.02
C TRP A 14 -3.40 -26.78 0.35
N TYR A 15 -3.56 -25.70 -0.42
CA TYR A 15 -4.83 -25.42 -1.12
C TYR A 15 -5.04 -26.32 -2.36
N VAL A 16 -3.96 -26.83 -2.95
CA VAL A 16 -4.02 -27.76 -4.09
C VAL A 16 -4.82 -29.01 -3.71
N GLY A 17 -4.53 -29.60 -2.54
CA GLY A 17 -5.28 -30.77 -2.04
C GLY A 17 -6.78 -30.46 -1.85
N SER A 18 -7.11 -29.38 -1.19
CA SER A 18 -8.49 -28.95 -0.93
C SER A 18 -9.26 -28.66 -2.23
N ILE A 19 -8.63 -28.03 -3.23
CA ILE A 19 -9.23 -27.80 -4.55
C ILE A 19 -9.55 -29.12 -5.24
N MET A 20 -8.63 -30.09 -5.21
CA MET A 20 -8.82 -31.42 -5.82
C MET A 20 -9.94 -32.20 -5.10
N GLU A 21 -9.97 -32.19 -3.77
CA GLU A 21 -11.00 -32.81 -2.95
C GLU A 21 -12.38 -32.19 -3.21
N ALA A 22 -12.44 -30.89 -3.43
CA ALA A 22 -13.66 -30.18 -3.81
C ALA A 22 -14.08 -30.39 -5.28
N GLY A 23 -13.29 -31.14 -6.06
CA GLY A 23 -13.63 -31.57 -7.43
C GLY A 23 -13.29 -30.56 -8.52
N ALA A 24 -12.21 -29.82 -8.37
CA ALA A 24 -11.64 -28.94 -9.39
C ALA A 24 -10.18 -29.31 -9.73
N GLU A 25 -9.65 -28.81 -10.85
CA GLU A 25 -8.28 -28.98 -11.32
C GLU A 25 -7.43 -27.75 -10.97
N PRO A 26 -6.44 -27.88 -10.06
CA PRO A 26 -5.54 -26.78 -9.74
C PRO A 26 -4.49 -26.60 -10.84
N MET A 27 -4.37 -25.39 -11.35
CA MET A 27 -3.32 -24.96 -12.28
C MET A 27 -2.26 -24.17 -11.49
N VAL A 28 -1.24 -24.89 -11.00
CA VAL A 28 -0.23 -24.34 -10.10
C VAL A 28 0.89 -23.69 -10.87
N LEU A 29 1.24 -22.46 -10.54
CA LEU A 29 2.38 -21.73 -11.10
C LEU A 29 3.13 -20.97 -10.00
N GLY A 30 4.44 -21.20 -9.90
CA GLY A 30 5.30 -20.52 -8.95
C GLY A 30 5.46 -19.03 -9.30
N LEU A 31 5.17 -18.14 -8.36
CA LEU A 31 5.59 -16.74 -8.46
C LEU A 31 7.11 -16.68 -8.39
N PRO A 32 7.78 -15.99 -9.29
CA PRO A 32 9.23 -15.77 -9.17
C PRO A 32 9.48 -14.81 -8.02
N MET A 33 9.87 -15.35 -6.85
CA MET A 33 9.98 -14.62 -5.58
C MET A 33 11.23 -13.74 -5.46
N ASP A 34 12.33 -14.11 -6.12
CA ASP A 34 13.64 -13.45 -5.92
C ASP A 34 14.04 -12.51 -7.06
N LEU A 35 13.07 -11.84 -7.66
CA LEU A 35 13.42 -10.90 -8.72
C LEU A 35 13.93 -9.59 -8.11
N PRO A 36 15.12 -9.12 -8.52
CA PRO A 36 15.63 -7.80 -8.16
C PRO A 36 14.90 -6.72 -8.97
N ILE A 37 13.57 -6.78 -8.96
CA ILE A 37 12.71 -5.81 -9.60
C ILE A 37 12.45 -4.72 -8.55
N GLY A 38 12.84 -3.50 -8.86
CA GLY A 38 12.64 -2.25 -8.17
C GLY A 38 11.61 -2.16 -7.04
N GLY A 39 11.05 -0.98 -6.81
CA GLY A 39 10.11 -0.77 -5.71
C GLY A 39 8.79 -1.53 -5.83
N VAL A 40 7.99 -1.43 -4.78
CA VAL A 40 6.74 -2.20 -4.57
C VAL A 40 5.72 -2.04 -5.72
N ALA A 41 5.57 -0.84 -6.27
CA ALA A 41 4.65 -0.61 -7.37
C ALA A 41 5.11 -1.24 -8.69
N LEU A 42 6.41 -1.23 -8.99
CA LEU A 42 6.97 -1.91 -10.17
C LEU A 42 6.80 -3.43 -10.07
N ARG A 43 7.03 -3.99 -8.88
CA ARG A 43 6.79 -5.43 -8.61
C ARG A 43 5.33 -5.78 -8.82
N ARG A 44 4.40 -4.96 -8.33
CA ARG A 44 2.96 -5.14 -8.53
C ARG A 44 2.59 -5.19 -10.02
N GLU A 45 3.05 -4.21 -10.81
CA GLU A 45 2.76 -4.17 -12.26
C GLU A 45 3.33 -5.40 -12.98
N TRP A 46 4.55 -5.79 -12.62
CA TRP A 46 5.15 -6.98 -13.22
C TRP A 46 4.37 -8.26 -12.89
N VAL A 47 3.91 -8.44 -11.65
CA VAL A 47 3.09 -9.59 -11.25
C VAL A 47 1.74 -9.55 -11.98
N ALA A 48 1.13 -8.37 -12.12
CA ALA A 48 -0.13 -8.21 -12.85
C ALA A 48 0.01 -8.65 -14.32
N ASP A 49 1.03 -8.13 -15.02
CA ASP A 49 1.29 -8.46 -16.43
C ASP A 49 1.59 -9.96 -16.61
N TRP A 50 2.42 -10.52 -15.72
CA TRP A 50 2.77 -11.93 -15.74
C TRP A 50 1.55 -12.85 -15.52
N ALA A 51 0.73 -12.54 -14.51
CA ALA A 51 -0.46 -13.33 -14.19
C ALA A 51 -1.52 -13.20 -15.30
N GLU A 52 -1.73 -12.01 -15.85
CA GLU A 52 -2.63 -11.77 -16.97
C GLU A 52 -2.25 -12.61 -18.20
N VAL A 53 -0.98 -12.57 -18.62
CA VAL A 53 -0.48 -13.32 -19.78
C VAL A 53 -0.64 -14.83 -19.56
N PHE A 54 -0.31 -15.33 -18.37
CA PHE A 54 -0.50 -16.74 -18.06
C PHE A 54 -1.96 -17.15 -18.05
N CYS A 55 -2.81 -16.42 -17.36
CA CYS A 55 -4.23 -16.75 -17.21
C CYS A 55 -4.98 -16.65 -18.56
N SER A 56 -4.67 -15.67 -19.39
CA SER A 56 -5.28 -15.55 -20.73
C SER A 56 -4.85 -16.65 -21.69
N SER A 57 -3.71 -17.29 -21.45
CA SER A 57 -3.22 -18.40 -22.28
C SER A 57 -3.77 -19.76 -21.84
N ASN A 58 -4.50 -19.82 -20.73
CA ASN A 58 -5.08 -21.04 -20.16
C ASN A 58 -6.57 -20.84 -19.91
N GLU A 59 -7.37 -21.84 -20.23
CA GLU A 59 -8.81 -21.81 -19.99
C GLU A 59 -9.08 -22.00 -18.49
N LEU A 60 -9.16 -20.90 -17.75
CA LEU A 60 -9.38 -20.88 -16.30
C LEU A 60 -10.81 -20.43 -15.97
N ASP A 61 -11.38 -21.01 -14.93
CA ASP A 61 -12.74 -20.69 -14.46
C ASP A 61 -12.73 -19.77 -13.23
N ALA A 62 -11.68 -19.84 -12.40
CA ALA A 62 -11.51 -18.97 -11.24
C ALA A 62 -10.03 -18.87 -10.82
N LEU A 63 -9.75 -17.93 -9.91
CA LEU A 63 -8.43 -17.68 -9.34
C LEU A 63 -8.48 -17.81 -7.82
N LEU A 64 -7.59 -18.60 -7.24
CA LEU A 64 -7.29 -18.57 -5.80
C LEU A 64 -5.99 -17.79 -5.62
N LEU A 65 -6.05 -16.62 -5.02
CA LEU A 65 -4.95 -15.67 -4.91
C LEU A 65 -4.27 -15.76 -3.54
N SER A 66 -2.96 -15.94 -3.55
CA SER A 66 -2.11 -15.94 -2.36
C SER A 66 -0.74 -15.40 -2.72
N ALA A 67 -0.20 -14.52 -1.89
CA ALA A 67 1.16 -14.02 -2.00
C ALA A 67 1.65 -13.57 -0.61
N ALA A 68 2.97 -13.58 -0.43
CA ALA A 68 3.59 -13.17 0.84
C ALA A 68 3.63 -11.63 0.99
N GLU A 69 3.80 -10.92 -0.13
CA GLU A 69 3.93 -9.46 -0.13
C GLU A 69 2.65 -8.77 -0.62
N PRO A 70 2.21 -7.65 0.02
CA PRO A 70 1.05 -6.88 -0.43
C PRO A 70 1.12 -6.45 -1.91
N ALA A 71 2.29 -6.07 -2.38
CA ALA A 71 2.51 -5.68 -3.78
C ALA A 71 2.20 -6.83 -4.77
N GLU A 72 2.60 -8.04 -4.44
CA GLU A 72 2.36 -9.23 -5.28
C GLU A 72 0.87 -9.59 -5.27
N LEU A 73 0.24 -9.58 -4.10
CA LEU A 73 -1.19 -9.86 -3.96
C LEU A 73 -2.04 -8.81 -4.70
N ALA A 74 -1.66 -7.53 -4.63
CA ALA A 74 -2.30 -6.47 -5.40
C ALA A 74 -2.14 -6.69 -6.92
N GLY A 75 -0.96 -7.13 -7.38
CA GLY A 75 -0.70 -7.47 -8.77
C GLY A 75 -1.59 -8.61 -9.27
N LEU A 76 -1.71 -9.68 -8.50
CA LEU A 76 -2.60 -10.80 -8.80
C LEU A 76 -4.08 -10.36 -8.89
N LEU A 77 -4.51 -9.48 -7.99
CA LEU A 77 -5.86 -8.95 -8.00
C LEU A 77 -6.10 -8.04 -9.22
N ILE A 78 -5.12 -7.25 -9.62
CA ILE A 78 -5.19 -6.44 -10.86
C ILE A 78 -5.33 -7.35 -12.08
N ALA A 79 -4.60 -8.45 -12.17
CA ALA A 79 -4.78 -9.42 -13.25
C ALA A 79 -6.19 -10.02 -13.25
N ALA A 80 -6.74 -10.35 -12.07
CA ALA A 80 -8.12 -10.82 -11.95
C ALA A 80 -9.14 -9.79 -12.45
N LEU A 81 -8.93 -8.50 -12.17
CA LEU A 81 -9.76 -7.40 -12.65
C LEU A 81 -9.70 -7.26 -14.18
N ARG A 82 -8.50 -7.28 -14.77
CA ARG A 82 -8.30 -7.18 -16.22
C ARG A 82 -8.98 -8.30 -16.99
N LEU A 83 -8.93 -9.50 -16.43
CA LEU A 83 -9.55 -10.69 -17.02
C LEU A 83 -11.03 -10.85 -16.67
N ASP A 84 -11.50 -10.11 -15.66
CA ASP A 84 -12.82 -10.24 -15.03
C ASP A 84 -13.16 -11.70 -14.66
N LEU A 85 -12.13 -12.45 -14.20
CA LEU A 85 -12.29 -13.83 -13.75
C LEU A 85 -12.62 -13.85 -12.26
N PRO A 86 -13.63 -14.65 -11.83
CA PRO A 86 -13.94 -14.84 -10.42
C PRO A 86 -12.68 -15.17 -9.61
N ALA A 87 -12.47 -14.47 -8.51
CA ALA A 87 -11.27 -14.61 -7.70
C ALA A 87 -11.58 -14.57 -6.21
N VAL A 88 -10.85 -15.36 -5.44
CA VAL A 88 -10.86 -15.32 -3.99
C VAL A 88 -9.42 -15.22 -3.46
N VAL A 89 -9.24 -14.40 -2.46
CA VAL A 89 -7.96 -14.21 -1.76
C VAL A 89 -7.93 -15.11 -0.53
N VAL A 90 -6.82 -15.82 -0.34
CA VAL A 90 -6.56 -16.55 0.91
C VAL A 90 -6.39 -15.54 2.04
N PRO A 91 -7.23 -15.57 3.09
CA PRO A 91 -7.16 -14.59 4.17
C PRO A 91 -5.92 -14.81 5.04
N THR A 92 -5.26 -13.71 5.38
CA THR A 92 -4.19 -13.64 6.38
C THR A 92 -4.50 -12.52 7.39
N GLU A 93 -3.69 -12.40 8.45
CA GLU A 93 -3.84 -11.32 9.43
C GLU A 93 -3.10 -10.03 9.04
N ASP A 94 -2.44 -10.03 7.89
CA ASP A 94 -1.78 -8.82 7.38
C ASP A 94 -2.81 -7.74 7.01
N PRO A 95 -2.51 -6.44 7.27
CA PRO A 95 -3.45 -5.34 7.06
C PRO A 95 -3.98 -5.20 5.63
N PHE A 96 -3.19 -5.58 4.62
CA PHE A 96 -3.66 -5.54 3.23
C PHE A 96 -4.68 -6.66 2.95
N SER A 97 -4.45 -7.86 3.49
CA SER A 97 -5.42 -8.96 3.41
C SER A 97 -6.74 -8.61 4.09
N VAL A 98 -6.70 -7.93 5.24
CA VAL A 98 -7.90 -7.41 5.93
C VAL A 98 -8.64 -6.39 5.06
N ALA A 99 -7.92 -5.50 4.39
CA ALA A 99 -8.51 -4.58 3.43
C ALA A 99 -9.20 -5.32 2.28
N LEU A 100 -8.58 -6.37 1.73
CA LEU A 100 -9.16 -7.19 0.67
C LEU A 100 -10.38 -8.01 1.13
N ALA A 101 -10.45 -8.40 2.41
CA ALA A 101 -11.64 -9.01 2.98
C ALA A 101 -12.81 -8.01 3.03
N ALA A 102 -12.56 -6.77 3.44
CA ALA A 102 -13.56 -5.71 3.44
C ALA A 102 -13.91 -5.21 2.03
N LEU A 103 -13.00 -5.35 1.06
CA LEU A 103 -13.25 -5.12 -0.37
C LEU A 103 -14.17 -6.19 -0.96
N GLY A 104 -14.19 -7.39 -0.36
CA GLY A 104 -15.05 -8.49 -0.75
C GLY A 104 -14.36 -9.69 -1.38
N PHE A 105 -13.02 -9.71 -1.47
CA PHE A 105 -12.27 -10.79 -2.12
C PHE A 105 -11.79 -11.88 -1.18
N ALA A 106 -11.58 -11.62 0.10
CA ALA A 106 -11.23 -12.66 1.05
C ALA A 106 -12.44 -13.04 1.93
N PRO A 107 -12.67 -14.33 2.19
CA PRO A 107 -13.73 -14.75 3.07
C PRO A 107 -13.42 -14.32 4.51
N LEU A 108 -14.41 -13.76 5.18
CA LEU A 108 -14.36 -13.53 6.62
C LEU A 108 -14.62 -14.81 7.41
N LEU A 109 -15.36 -15.72 6.81
CA LEU A 109 -15.68 -17.06 7.34
C LEU A 109 -15.67 -18.05 6.17
N GLY A 110 -15.21 -19.28 6.42
CA GLY A 110 -15.17 -20.36 5.41
C GLY A 110 -13.79 -20.60 4.82
N ASP A 111 -13.69 -21.62 4.00
CA ASP A 111 -12.47 -22.06 3.33
C ASP A 111 -12.34 -21.42 1.94
N ALA A 112 -11.20 -20.78 1.68
CA ALA A 112 -10.98 -20.09 0.42
C ALA A 112 -10.94 -21.04 -0.80
N ALA A 113 -10.46 -22.29 -0.64
CA ALA A 113 -10.43 -23.26 -1.72
C ALA A 113 -11.84 -23.74 -2.10
N GLU A 114 -12.70 -24.00 -1.12
CA GLU A 114 -14.10 -24.37 -1.37
C GLU A 114 -14.84 -23.24 -2.10
N ILE A 115 -14.60 -21.98 -1.66
CA ILE A 115 -15.18 -20.80 -2.30
C ILE A 115 -14.64 -20.65 -3.73
N ALA A 116 -13.33 -20.86 -3.98
CA ALA A 116 -12.77 -20.82 -5.32
C ALA A 116 -13.46 -21.81 -6.26
N VAL A 117 -13.73 -23.02 -5.78
CA VAL A 117 -14.44 -24.05 -6.55
C VAL A 117 -15.88 -23.66 -6.84
N GLU A 118 -16.57 -23.03 -5.90
CA GLU A 118 -17.93 -22.54 -6.11
C GLU A 118 -17.96 -21.36 -7.09
N LEU A 119 -17.00 -20.42 -6.98
CA LEU A 119 -16.83 -19.35 -7.94
C LEU A 119 -16.57 -19.87 -9.35
N ALA A 120 -15.73 -20.91 -9.50
CA ALA A 120 -15.44 -21.54 -10.77
C ALA A 120 -16.67 -22.24 -11.38
N ARG A 121 -17.60 -22.78 -10.56
CA ARG A 121 -18.83 -23.40 -11.03
C ARG A 121 -19.90 -22.39 -11.42
N THR A 122 -20.02 -21.31 -10.66
CA THR A 122 -21.08 -20.30 -10.83
C THR A 122 -20.70 -19.18 -11.78
N GLY A 123 -19.39 -18.91 -11.95
CA GLY A 123 -18.86 -17.77 -12.69
C GLY A 123 -19.08 -16.44 -12.01
N ARG A 124 -19.49 -16.43 -10.72
CA ARG A 124 -19.87 -15.21 -9.96
C ARG A 124 -19.61 -15.33 -8.46
N PRO A 125 -19.43 -14.18 -7.74
CA PRO A 125 -19.31 -12.82 -8.31
C PRO A 125 -18.01 -12.63 -9.08
N ARG A 126 -18.02 -11.70 -10.03
CA ARG A 126 -16.84 -11.27 -10.79
C ARG A 126 -16.15 -10.10 -10.11
N PRO A 127 -14.86 -9.85 -10.35
CA PRO A 127 -14.15 -8.70 -9.82
C PRO A 127 -14.84 -7.36 -10.11
N SER A 128 -15.39 -7.18 -11.32
CA SER A 128 -16.17 -6.00 -11.71
C SER A 128 -17.46 -5.78 -10.91
N GLU A 129 -17.99 -6.82 -10.27
CA GLU A 129 -19.17 -6.75 -9.40
C GLU A 129 -18.81 -6.42 -7.94
N LEU A 130 -17.55 -6.66 -7.55
CA LEU A 130 -17.05 -6.48 -6.17
C LEU A 130 -16.42 -5.10 -5.95
N VAL A 131 -15.68 -4.58 -6.94
CA VAL A 131 -14.93 -3.34 -6.79
C VAL A 131 -15.76 -2.13 -7.22
N GLU A 132 -16.24 -1.42 -6.22
CA GLU A 132 -17.00 -0.17 -6.35
C GLU A 132 -16.55 0.85 -5.29
N GLY A 133 -17.06 2.09 -5.36
CA GLY A 133 -16.67 3.15 -4.41
C GLY A 133 -16.90 2.78 -2.95
N PHE A 134 -18.01 2.11 -2.63
CA PHE A 134 -18.33 1.72 -1.25
C PHE A 134 -17.46 0.56 -0.73
N SER A 135 -17.17 -0.42 -1.57
CA SER A 135 -16.27 -1.53 -1.18
C SER A 135 -14.82 -1.04 -1.01
N LEU A 136 -14.37 -0.10 -1.86
CA LEU A 136 -13.07 0.55 -1.71
C LEU A 136 -13.00 1.41 -0.43
N ALA A 137 -14.08 2.10 -0.04
CA ALA A 137 -14.16 2.80 1.24
C ALA A 137 -14.06 1.84 2.42
N ASN A 138 -14.71 0.68 2.34
CA ASN A 138 -14.61 -0.38 3.35
C ASN A 138 -13.16 -0.91 3.44
N ALA A 139 -12.53 -1.21 2.30
CA ALA A 139 -11.15 -1.68 2.25
C ALA A 139 -10.18 -0.69 2.88
N LEU A 140 -10.32 0.60 2.55
CA LEU A 140 -9.50 1.66 3.11
C LEU A 140 -9.64 1.74 4.64
N ARG A 141 -10.89 1.77 5.15
CA ARG A 141 -11.15 1.83 6.60
C ARG A 141 -10.64 0.60 7.34
N ALA A 142 -10.91 -0.59 6.81
CA ALA A 142 -10.49 -1.83 7.45
C ALA A 142 -8.97 -2.00 7.45
N GLY A 143 -8.30 -1.72 6.35
CA GLY A 143 -6.84 -1.79 6.26
C GLY A 143 -6.15 -0.78 7.19
N LEU A 144 -6.63 0.48 7.23
CA LEU A 144 -6.07 1.48 8.14
C LEU A 144 -6.35 1.15 9.61
N ALA A 145 -7.55 0.68 9.93
CA ALA A 145 -7.90 0.25 11.28
C ALA A 145 -7.06 -0.93 11.76
N SER A 146 -6.57 -1.77 10.85
CA SER A 146 -5.65 -2.87 11.15
C SER A 146 -4.17 -2.47 11.20
N GLY A 147 -3.84 -1.20 11.02
CA GLY A 147 -2.48 -0.69 11.12
C GLY A 147 -1.73 -0.54 9.79
N ALA A 148 -2.42 -0.63 8.65
CA ALA A 148 -1.78 -0.42 7.36
C ALA A 148 -1.13 0.96 7.24
N GLY A 149 0.06 0.98 6.65
CA GLY A 149 0.79 2.21 6.33
C GLY A 149 0.37 2.84 4.98
N PRO A 150 1.12 3.88 4.53
CA PRO A 150 0.84 4.59 3.28
C PRO A 150 0.86 3.71 2.02
N GLU A 151 1.51 2.54 2.03
CA GLU A 151 1.53 1.59 0.92
C GLU A 151 0.13 1.09 0.54
N LEU A 152 -0.75 0.87 1.54
CA LEU A 152 -2.15 0.53 1.31
C LEU A 152 -2.84 1.50 0.34
N LEU A 153 -2.58 2.80 0.51
CA LEU A 153 -3.20 3.85 -0.31
C LEU A 153 -2.82 3.69 -1.79
N VAL A 154 -1.55 3.34 -2.05
CA VAL A 154 -1.02 3.15 -3.40
C VAL A 154 -1.63 1.93 -4.07
N HIS A 155 -1.71 0.81 -3.36
CA HIS A 155 -2.27 -0.42 -3.92
C HIS A 155 -3.78 -0.32 -4.14
N LEU A 156 -4.54 0.24 -3.19
CA LEU A 156 -5.98 0.47 -3.39
C LEU A 156 -6.26 1.48 -4.51
N ALA A 157 -5.43 2.51 -4.67
CA ALA A 157 -5.58 3.46 -5.78
C ALA A 157 -5.35 2.79 -7.16
N ALA A 158 -4.40 1.86 -7.25
CA ALA A 158 -4.17 1.08 -8.46
C ALA A 158 -5.34 0.14 -8.75
N ILE A 159 -5.86 -0.57 -7.76
CA ILE A 159 -7.04 -1.44 -7.87
C ILE A 159 -8.27 -0.64 -8.28
N ALA A 160 -8.52 0.52 -7.66
CA ALA A 160 -9.64 1.40 -8.00
C ALA A 160 -9.56 1.88 -9.44
N ARG A 161 -8.37 2.27 -9.90
CA ARG A 161 -8.13 2.69 -11.28
C ARG A 161 -8.35 1.56 -12.27
N GLU A 162 -7.84 0.36 -12.00
CA GLU A 162 -8.03 -0.82 -12.85
C GLU A 162 -9.51 -1.18 -12.97
N ALA A 163 -10.27 -1.06 -11.89
CA ALA A 163 -11.71 -1.25 -11.86
C ALA A 163 -12.52 -0.07 -12.48
N GLY A 164 -11.86 0.99 -12.96
CA GLY A 164 -12.53 2.16 -13.53
C GLY A 164 -13.25 3.05 -12.49
N VAL A 165 -12.95 2.91 -11.20
CA VAL A 165 -13.55 3.74 -10.15
C VAL A 165 -12.84 5.09 -10.07
N VAL A 166 -13.54 6.12 -10.51
CA VAL A 166 -13.03 7.51 -10.49
C VAL A 166 -13.18 8.15 -9.10
N GLY A 167 -12.29 9.10 -8.76
CA GLY A 167 -12.40 9.89 -7.53
C GLY A 167 -11.82 9.22 -6.29
N PHE A 168 -11.23 8.03 -6.39
CA PHE A 168 -10.65 7.34 -5.24
C PHE A 168 -9.49 8.11 -4.57
N PRO A 169 -8.58 8.81 -5.28
CA PRO A 169 -7.58 9.68 -4.64
C PRO A 169 -8.17 10.78 -3.75
N GLN A 170 -9.36 11.30 -4.09
CA GLN A 170 -10.09 12.25 -3.26
C GLN A 170 -10.70 11.56 -2.03
N MET A 171 -11.24 10.36 -2.20
CA MET A 171 -11.78 9.54 -1.10
C MET A 171 -10.70 9.23 -0.06
N ILE A 172 -9.49 8.84 -0.48
CA ILE A 172 -8.35 8.62 0.41
C ILE A 172 -8.11 9.84 1.31
N ARG A 173 -8.08 11.04 0.74
CA ARG A 173 -7.79 12.27 1.48
C ARG A 173 -8.83 12.62 2.54
N VAL A 174 -10.04 12.14 2.38
CA VAL A 174 -11.14 12.35 3.34
C VAL A 174 -11.14 11.23 4.39
N LEU A 175 -11.13 9.97 3.94
CA LEU A 175 -11.34 8.84 4.83
C LEU A 175 -10.11 8.43 5.65
N ALA A 176 -8.89 8.59 5.10
CA ALA A 176 -7.71 8.14 5.83
C ALA A 176 -7.47 8.90 7.15
N PRO A 177 -7.63 10.25 7.22
CA PRO A 177 -7.54 10.96 8.50
C PRO A 177 -8.65 10.62 9.50
N GLU A 178 -9.79 10.11 9.01
CA GLU A 178 -10.94 9.69 9.83
C GLU A 178 -10.90 8.21 10.25
N SER A 179 -9.89 7.47 9.79
CA SER A 179 -9.74 6.02 10.00
C SER A 179 -8.48 5.72 10.81
N PRO A 180 -8.50 5.92 12.14
CA PRO A 180 -7.37 5.59 12.98
C PRO A 180 -7.19 4.07 13.07
N GLU A 181 -5.97 3.65 13.36
CA GLU A 181 -5.68 2.28 13.76
C GLU A 181 -6.46 1.95 15.04
N VAL A 182 -7.03 0.77 15.12
CA VAL A 182 -7.69 0.28 16.32
C VAL A 182 -6.63 -0.13 17.32
N ALA A 183 -6.43 0.64 18.37
CA ALA A 183 -5.43 0.38 19.39
C ALA A 183 -5.74 -0.91 20.15
N GLY A 184 -4.76 -1.79 20.19
CA GLY A 184 -4.88 -3.11 20.82
C GLY A 184 -5.45 -4.17 19.88
N SER A 185 -4.97 -5.39 20.05
CA SER A 185 -5.29 -6.54 19.22
C SER A 185 -6.64 -7.18 19.53
N SER A 186 -7.42 -6.62 20.48
CA SER A 186 -8.63 -7.24 21.00
C SER A 186 -9.65 -7.71 19.94
N PRO A 187 -10.00 -6.93 18.90
CA PRO A 187 -10.87 -7.44 17.83
C PRO A 187 -10.21 -8.53 16.99
N PHE A 188 -8.91 -8.46 16.75
CA PHE A 188 -8.13 -9.48 16.06
C PHE A 188 -7.98 -10.76 16.89
N GLU A 189 -7.60 -10.62 18.16
CA GLU A 189 -7.45 -11.76 19.09
C GLU A 189 -8.72 -12.59 19.23
N ALA A 190 -9.89 -11.94 19.17
CA ALA A 190 -11.15 -12.64 19.33
C ALA A 190 -11.58 -13.42 18.07
N ASN A 191 -11.46 -12.85 16.87
CA ASN A 191 -11.98 -13.43 15.63
C ASN A 191 -11.19 -13.04 14.37
N GLY A 192 -9.90 -12.70 14.49
CA GLY A 192 -9.07 -12.29 13.35
C GLY A 192 -9.63 -11.11 12.56
N ALA A 193 -9.45 -11.13 11.24
CA ALA A 193 -9.96 -10.10 10.34
C ALA A 193 -11.49 -9.91 10.45
N ALA A 194 -12.25 -11.00 10.62
CA ALA A 194 -13.70 -10.94 10.78
C ALA A 194 -14.12 -10.16 12.03
N GLY A 195 -13.37 -10.31 13.14
CA GLY A 195 -13.60 -9.57 14.39
C GLY A 195 -13.37 -8.07 14.21
N LEU A 196 -12.31 -7.68 13.51
CA LEU A 196 -12.04 -6.27 13.21
C LEU A 196 -13.12 -5.67 12.29
N VAL A 197 -13.46 -6.34 11.22
CA VAL A 197 -14.51 -5.88 10.28
C VAL A 197 -15.86 -5.77 10.98
N ALA A 198 -16.20 -6.70 11.87
CA ALA A 198 -17.41 -6.63 12.70
C ALA A 198 -17.38 -5.46 13.69
N HIS A 199 -16.21 -5.17 14.26
CA HIS A 199 -16.02 -4.02 15.16
C HIS A 199 -16.25 -2.69 14.44
N LEU A 200 -15.81 -2.56 13.21
CA LEU A 200 -16.05 -1.36 12.40
C LEU A 200 -17.53 -1.18 12.01
N GLY A 201 -18.31 -2.28 11.98
CA GLY A 201 -19.75 -2.31 11.95
C GLY A 201 -20.42 -1.26 11.06
N ASP A 202 -21.01 -0.25 11.70
CA ASP A 202 -21.77 0.80 11.01
C ASP A 202 -20.89 1.78 10.21
N ALA A 203 -19.60 1.81 10.44
CA ALA A 203 -18.66 2.59 9.61
C ALA A 203 -18.45 1.95 8.22
N LEU A 204 -18.87 0.71 8.03
CA LEU A 204 -18.76 0.00 6.76
C LEU A 204 -20.10 -0.05 6.03
N HIS A 205 -20.03 -0.05 4.70
CA HIS A 205 -21.16 -0.25 3.81
C HIS A 205 -21.44 -1.75 3.62
N ASP A 206 -22.71 -2.12 3.42
CA ASP A 206 -23.10 -3.49 3.13
C ASP A 206 -22.89 -3.78 1.64
N THR A 207 -21.70 -4.19 1.26
CA THR A 207 -21.26 -4.46 -0.11
C THR A 207 -21.32 -5.96 -0.45
N LEU A 208 -21.23 -6.30 -1.73
CA LEU A 208 -21.10 -7.69 -2.20
C LEU A 208 -19.71 -8.21 -1.89
N THR A 209 -19.62 -9.49 -1.51
CA THR A 209 -18.39 -10.23 -1.28
C THR A 209 -18.45 -11.60 -1.95
N VAL A 210 -17.35 -12.32 -2.00
CA VAL A 210 -17.28 -13.70 -2.50
C VAL A 210 -18.15 -14.69 -1.72
N THR A 211 -18.60 -14.31 -0.53
CA THR A 211 -19.50 -15.12 0.34
C THR A 211 -20.90 -14.53 0.50
N GLY A 212 -21.25 -13.51 -0.29
CA GLY A 212 -22.55 -12.83 -0.20
C GLY A 212 -22.41 -11.38 0.30
N ARG A 213 -23.41 -10.89 1.07
CA ARG A 213 -23.38 -9.51 1.60
C ARG A 213 -22.44 -9.41 2.81
N LEU A 214 -21.62 -8.37 2.86
CA LEU A 214 -20.61 -8.15 3.90
C LEU A 214 -21.21 -8.26 5.31
N LYS A 215 -22.26 -7.48 5.59
CA LYS A 215 -22.89 -7.45 6.92
C LYS A 215 -23.63 -8.73 7.29
N GLY A 216 -24.02 -9.54 6.32
CA GLY A 216 -24.66 -10.84 6.54
C GLY A 216 -23.70 -11.93 7.05
N ASN A 217 -22.39 -11.71 6.93
CA ASN A 217 -21.32 -12.68 7.25
C ASN A 217 -20.45 -12.25 8.44
N LEU A 218 -20.86 -11.22 9.20
CA LEU A 218 -20.07 -10.73 10.33
C LEU A 218 -20.39 -11.50 11.62
N PRO A 219 -19.38 -11.82 12.44
CA PRO A 219 -19.59 -12.29 13.80
C PRO A 219 -20.17 -11.16 14.67
N SER A 220 -20.62 -11.52 15.89
CA SER A 220 -21.03 -10.50 16.85
C SER A 220 -19.87 -9.52 17.14
N PRO A 221 -20.16 -8.21 17.20
CA PRO A 221 -19.12 -7.22 17.47
C PRO A 221 -18.42 -7.47 18.81
N VAL A 222 -17.12 -7.30 18.84
CA VAL A 222 -16.30 -7.29 20.06
C VAL A 222 -16.24 -5.85 20.59
N PRO A 223 -16.25 -5.62 21.92
CA PRO A 223 -16.11 -4.27 22.48
C PRO A 223 -14.86 -3.55 21.96
N ALA A 224 -15.02 -2.27 21.65
CA ALA A 224 -13.94 -1.42 21.16
C ALA A 224 -12.83 -1.26 22.20
N PRO A 225 -11.56 -1.19 21.79
CA PRO A 225 -10.51 -0.63 22.63
C PRO A 225 -10.83 0.84 22.97
N GLN A 226 -10.37 1.29 24.14
CA GLN A 226 -10.72 2.64 24.65
C GLN A 226 -9.95 3.80 23.95
N ALA A 227 -8.88 3.50 23.24
CA ALA A 227 -8.04 4.50 22.55
C ALA A 227 -7.89 4.17 21.07
N ALA A 228 -7.93 5.19 20.23
CA ALA A 228 -7.57 5.06 18.83
C ALA A 228 -6.04 5.17 18.69
N GLY A 229 -5.46 4.32 17.85
CA GLY A 229 -4.05 4.38 17.48
C GLY A 229 -3.73 5.48 16.45
N PRO A 230 -2.54 5.41 15.85
CA PRO A 230 -2.09 6.36 14.83
C PRO A 230 -3.01 6.37 13.61
N ARG A 231 -2.97 7.48 12.88
CA ARG A 231 -3.73 7.68 11.64
C ARG A 231 -2.86 8.32 10.57
N LEU A 232 -3.27 8.20 9.32
CA LEU A 232 -2.62 8.89 8.23
C LEU A 232 -3.18 10.32 8.07
N VAL A 233 -2.28 11.30 8.05
CA VAL A 233 -2.59 12.73 7.93
C VAL A 233 -1.94 13.28 6.67
N PHE A 234 -2.71 14.06 5.89
CA PHE A 234 -2.19 14.74 4.71
C PHE A 234 -1.75 16.15 5.07
N VAL A 235 -0.48 16.46 4.84
CA VAL A 235 0.05 17.82 4.98
C VAL A 235 0.35 18.41 3.61
N ARG A 236 0.06 19.71 3.44
CA ARG A 236 0.16 20.38 2.14
C ARG A 236 0.94 21.67 2.22
N GLY A 237 1.76 21.90 1.22
CA GLY A 237 2.41 23.18 0.99
C GLY A 237 1.51 24.11 0.16
N ARG A 238 0.89 25.13 0.79
CA ARG A 238 -0.06 26.03 0.12
C ARG A 238 0.47 26.67 -1.16
N ALA A 239 1.74 27.01 -1.19
CA ALA A 239 2.35 27.69 -2.33
C ALA A 239 3.07 26.74 -3.29
N SER A 240 3.40 25.51 -2.86
CA SER A 240 4.24 24.57 -3.61
C SER A 240 3.46 23.49 -4.35
N GLY A 241 2.18 23.30 -4.02
CA GLY A 241 1.40 22.16 -4.49
C GLY A 241 1.87 20.80 -3.96
N THR A 242 2.80 20.81 -3.00
CA THR A 242 3.32 19.59 -2.37
C THR A 242 2.28 18.98 -1.45
N GLU A 243 2.11 17.66 -1.52
CA GLU A 243 1.31 16.87 -0.61
C GLU A 243 2.17 15.74 -0.05
N ILE A 244 2.06 15.47 1.24
CA ILE A 244 2.85 14.47 1.96
C ILE A 244 1.90 13.69 2.87
N VAL A 245 2.10 12.37 2.97
CA VAL A 245 1.35 11.50 3.87
C VAL A 245 2.18 11.25 5.12
N CYS A 246 1.71 11.73 6.25
CA CYS A 246 2.35 11.56 7.55
C CYS A 246 1.59 10.53 8.40
N ARG A 247 2.30 9.70 9.15
CA ARG A 247 1.68 8.94 10.23
C ARG A 247 1.61 9.83 11.47
N GLY A 248 0.40 10.10 11.93
CA GLY A 248 0.13 10.90 13.14
C GLY A 248 -0.12 9.98 14.32
N ASP A 249 0.88 9.80 15.20
CA ASP A 249 0.70 9.10 16.46
C ASP A 249 -0.07 9.96 17.46
N GLU A 250 -0.67 9.33 18.47
CA GLU A 250 -1.43 10.06 19.50
C GLU A 250 -0.51 11.07 20.22
N GLY A 251 -0.93 12.33 20.23
CA GLY A 251 -0.16 13.43 20.83
C GLY A 251 0.92 14.03 19.95
N VAL A 252 1.24 13.44 18.79
CA VAL A 252 2.18 14.04 17.83
C VAL A 252 1.42 15.02 16.94
N THR A 253 1.65 16.30 17.15
CA THR A 253 1.00 17.39 16.39
C THR A 253 1.90 17.98 15.32
N GLU A 254 3.18 17.62 15.32
CA GLU A 254 4.19 18.22 14.46
C GLU A 254 5.35 17.24 14.18
N ILE A 255 5.88 17.30 12.96
CA ILE A 255 7.15 16.68 12.53
C ILE A 255 8.07 17.84 12.11
N SER A 256 9.19 18.04 12.77
CA SER A 256 10.07 19.17 12.48
C SER A 256 11.55 18.85 12.72
N GLY A 257 12.42 19.63 12.07
CA GLY A 257 13.87 19.57 12.22
C GLY A 257 14.62 20.34 11.14
N ASP A 258 15.93 20.40 11.28
CA ASP A 258 16.82 20.92 10.25
C ASP A 258 17.12 19.80 9.22
N CYS A 259 16.86 20.08 7.96
CA CYS A 259 17.04 19.09 6.90
C CYS A 259 18.48 18.59 6.83
N HIS A 260 18.63 17.26 6.77
CA HIS A 260 19.82 16.60 6.26
C HIS A 260 19.41 15.86 4.98
N PHE A 261 19.93 16.34 3.83
CA PHE A 261 19.46 15.92 2.51
C PHE A 261 20.24 14.72 1.98
N CYS A 262 19.53 13.67 1.59
CA CYS A 262 20.07 12.45 0.99
C CYS A 262 19.41 12.15 -0.35
N SER A 263 20.20 11.94 -1.39
CA SER A 263 19.72 11.65 -2.77
C SER A 263 19.38 10.18 -3.01
N SER A 264 19.47 9.34 -2.00
CA SER A 264 19.11 7.92 -2.05
C SER A 264 19.04 7.34 -0.63
N GLU A 265 18.36 6.20 -0.46
CA GLU A 265 18.36 5.45 0.80
C GLU A 265 19.77 5.08 1.25
N GLU A 266 20.63 4.65 0.33
CA GLU A 266 22.02 4.27 0.65
C GLU A 266 22.82 5.45 1.20
N ALA A 267 22.62 6.67 0.69
CA ALA A 267 23.23 7.88 1.24
C ALA A 267 22.73 8.17 2.66
N ALA A 268 21.44 7.95 2.91
CA ALA A 268 20.82 8.12 4.22
C ALA A 268 21.36 7.11 5.24
N VAL A 269 21.46 5.83 4.87
CA VAL A 269 22.06 4.78 5.70
C VAL A 269 23.49 5.15 6.10
N ARG A 270 24.34 5.57 5.12
CA ARG A 270 25.70 6.02 5.43
C ARG A 270 25.75 7.23 6.36
N ALA A 271 24.82 8.18 6.23
CA ALA A 271 24.74 9.33 7.14
C ALA A 271 24.41 8.92 8.58
N VAL A 272 23.54 7.94 8.77
CA VAL A 272 23.23 7.37 10.08
C VAL A 272 24.44 6.62 10.65
N GLU A 273 25.01 5.69 9.91
CA GLU A 273 26.16 4.86 10.33
C GLU A 273 27.41 5.68 10.68
N SER A 274 27.64 6.78 9.96
CA SER A 274 28.77 7.69 10.22
C SER A 274 28.55 8.69 11.36
N GLY A 275 27.31 8.76 11.91
CA GLY A 275 26.95 9.77 12.91
C GLY A 275 26.87 11.19 12.35
N ALA A 276 26.68 11.35 11.04
CA ALA A 276 26.51 12.67 10.41
C ALA A 276 25.16 13.31 10.71
N VAL A 277 24.16 12.52 11.17
CA VAL A 277 22.83 12.95 11.58
C VAL A 277 22.62 12.74 13.07
N GLY A 278 21.89 13.64 13.70
CA GLY A 278 21.56 13.62 15.12
C GLY A 278 20.13 14.06 15.40
N THR A 279 19.76 14.13 16.68
CA THR A 279 18.36 14.33 17.12
C THR A 279 17.71 15.67 16.73
N SER A 280 18.49 16.64 16.26
CA SER A 280 17.95 17.90 15.74
C SER A 280 17.62 17.84 14.24
N ASN A 281 18.04 16.78 13.55
CA ASN A 281 17.84 16.66 12.12
C ASN A 281 16.46 16.10 11.76
N LEU A 282 15.97 16.53 10.60
CA LEU A 282 14.94 15.88 9.82
C LEU A 282 15.62 15.31 8.57
N LEU A 283 15.65 13.98 8.45
CA LEU A 283 16.32 13.31 7.35
C LEU A 283 15.43 13.36 6.10
N VAL A 284 15.91 13.98 5.03
CA VAL A 284 15.21 14.09 3.75
C VAL A 284 15.80 13.10 2.76
N VAL A 285 15.03 12.09 2.35
CA VAL A 285 15.48 11.05 1.42
C VAL A 285 14.65 11.11 0.15
N VAL A 286 15.30 11.38 -0.99
CA VAL A 286 14.62 11.54 -2.27
C VAL A 286 15.11 10.55 -3.32
N GLY A 287 14.37 10.45 -4.43
CA GLY A 287 14.69 9.52 -5.51
C GLY A 287 14.17 8.09 -5.23
N CYS A 288 13.24 7.94 -4.30
CA CYS A 288 12.61 6.68 -3.92
C CYS A 288 11.15 6.58 -4.40
N GLY A 289 10.66 7.62 -5.07
CA GLY A 289 9.30 7.68 -5.62
C GLY A 289 9.06 6.78 -6.84
N PRO A 290 7.84 6.78 -7.40
CA PRO A 290 7.47 5.93 -8.53
C PRO A 290 8.42 6.01 -9.72
N ARG A 291 8.86 7.21 -10.11
CA ARG A 291 9.81 7.42 -11.22
C ARG A 291 11.26 7.34 -10.80
N GLY A 292 11.58 7.96 -9.67
CA GLY A 292 12.96 8.10 -9.21
C GLY A 292 13.55 6.78 -8.77
N GLY A 293 12.76 5.91 -8.17
CA GLY A 293 13.14 4.63 -7.64
C GLY A 293 13.73 3.62 -8.63
N PRO A 294 13.23 3.29 -9.81
CA PRO A 294 11.82 3.33 -10.17
C PRO A 294 10.98 2.31 -9.41
N GLY A 295 9.72 2.61 -9.23
CA GLY A 295 8.75 1.66 -8.70
C GLY A 295 8.32 1.89 -7.25
N LEU A 296 8.69 2.99 -6.63
CA LEU A 296 8.31 3.34 -5.26
C LEU A 296 8.94 2.40 -4.21
N PHE A 297 10.01 2.84 -3.58
CA PHE A 297 10.76 2.03 -2.61
C PHE A 297 10.30 2.25 -1.17
N ARG A 298 10.22 1.15 -0.41
CA ARG A 298 10.23 1.19 1.04
C ARG A 298 11.66 1.39 1.54
N LEU A 299 11.84 2.24 2.54
CA LEU A 299 13.16 2.56 3.12
C LEU A 299 13.51 1.59 4.26
N ASP A 300 13.46 0.29 3.99
CA ASP A 300 13.62 -0.77 4.99
C ASP A 300 15.04 -0.81 5.56
N ARG A 301 16.07 -0.56 4.72
CA ARG A 301 17.47 -0.50 5.13
C ARG A 301 17.72 0.69 6.04
N LEU A 302 17.14 1.85 5.72
CA LEU A 302 17.23 3.03 6.57
C LEU A 302 16.52 2.81 7.91
N GLY A 303 15.34 2.20 7.90
CA GLY A 303 14.63 1.82 9.13
C GLY A 303 15.45 0.88 10.01
N GLY A 304 16.17 -0.08 9.42
CA GLY A 304 17.14 -0.94 10.09
C GLY A 304 18.28 -0.14 10.74
N ALA A 305 18.94 0.70 9.95
CA ALA A 305 20.07 1.51 10.43
C ALA A 305 19.68 2.48 11.56
N LEU A 306 18.50 3.10 11.49
CA LEU A 306 17.99 3.97 12.56
C LEU A 306 17.77 3.19 13.87
N ARG A 307 17.21 1.97 13.79
CA ARG A 307 17.03 1.12 14.97
C ARG A 307 18.36 0.65 15.57
N GLU A 308 19.29 0.22 14.74
CA GLU A 308 20.63 -0.20 15.18
C GLU A 308 21.42 0.92 15.85
N ALA A 309 21.23 2.16 15.37
CA ALA A 309 21.84 3.35 15.95
C ALA A 309 21.09 3.91 17.17
N ASP A 310 19.94 3.33 17.56
CA ASP A 310 19.03 3.87 18.59
C ASP A 310 18.69 5.36 18.33
N LEU A 311 18.50 5.70 17.07
CA LEU A 311 18.31 7.09 16.62
C LEU A 311 16.85 7.30 16.17
N ASN A 312 16.09 8.01 17.00
CA ASN A 312 14.70 8.39 16.69
C ASN A 312 14.65 9.81 16.14
N ILE A 313 14.78 9.95 14.82
CA ILE A 313 14.68 11.21 14.09
C ILE A 313 13.56 11.15 13.04
N PRO A 314 12.93 12.28 12.71
CA PRO A 314 11.93 12.30 11.67
C PRO A 314 12.53 12.10 10.28
N VAL A 315 11.79 11.40 9.42
CA VAL A 315 12.17 11.15 8.02
C VAL A 315 11.09 11.67 7.07
N LEU A 316 11.51 12.42 6.05
CA LEU A 316 10.67 12.84 4.93
C LEU A 316 11.19 12.18 3.65
N THR A 317 10.29 11.54 2.88
CA THR A 317 10.66 10.87 1.62
C THR A 317 9.58 10.97 0.54
N ASP A 318 9.98 10.91 -0.71
CA ASP A 318 9.09 10.66 -1.84
C ASP A 318 8.78 9.15 -2.04
N GLY A 319 9.47 8.29 -1.27
CA GLY A 319 9.20 6.85 -1.14
C GLY A 319 8.22 6.51 -0.02
N LEU A 320 8.38 5.31 0.54
CA LEU A 320 7.56 4.74 1.62
C LEU A 320 8.35 4.56 2.91
N ALA A 321 7.69 4.76 4.04
CA ALA A 321 8.18 4.31 5.32
C ALA A 321 8.32 2.78 5.34
N PRO A 322 9.26 2.23 6.13
CA PRO A 322 9.30 0.80 6.45
C PRO A 322 7.99 0.34 7.13
N GLU A 323 7.63 -0.93 6.99
CA GLU A 323 6.45 -1.48 7.70
C GLU A 323 6.57 -1.33 9.23
N ASN A 324 7.76 -1.61 9.75
CA ASN A 324 8.08 -1.51 11.17
C ASN A 324 8.79 -0.19 11.48
N ALA A 325 8.32 0.91 10.92
CA ALA A 325 8.89 2.23 11.14
C ALA A 325 8.81 2.65 12.60
N VAL A 326 9.95 3.09 13.15
CA VAL A 326 10.02 3.73 14.47
C VAL A 326 10.18 5.22 14.26
N GLY A 327 9.48 6.02 15.06
CA GLY A 327 9.50 7.48 14.95
C GLY A 327 8.56 8.04 13.89
N ALA A 328 8.75 9.32 13.58
CA ALA A 328 7.88 10.07 12.71
C ALA A 328 8.31 9.96 11.25
N TRP A 329 7.42 9.42 10.41
CA TRP A 329 7.65 9.29 8.98
C TRP A 329 6.65 10.09 8.17
N ALA A 330 7.18 10.85 7.21
CA ALA A 330 6.45 11.60 6.21
C ALA A 330 6.77 11.01 4.82
N SER A 331 5.82 10.32 4.23
CA SER A 331 6.01 9.49 3.03
C SER A 331 5.28 10.06 1.82
N LEU A 332 5.53 9.53 0.64
CA LEU A 332 4.81 9.83 -0.60
C LEU A 332 4.79 11.32 -0.94
N ALA A 333 5.88 12.07 -0.67
CA ALA A 333 5.97 13.48 -1.03
C ALA A 333 5.71 13.67 -2.54
N THR A 334 4.61 14.34 -2.87
CA THR A 334 4.12 14.51 -4.24
C THR A 334 4.01 16.00 -4.57
N PRO A 335 4.46 16.49 -5.75
CA PRO A 335 5.24 15.72 -6.73
C PRO A 335 6.58 15.22 -6.18
N GLU A 336 7.00 14.01 -6.61
CA GLU A 336 8.30 13.46 -6.24
C GLU A 336 9.47 14.31 -6.75
N ALA A 337 10.67 14.14 -6.21
CA ALA A 337 11.83 14.96 -6.55
C ALA A 337 12.16 14.92 -8.05
N THR A 338 12.08 13.77 -8.70
CA THR A 338 12.33 13.59 -10.15
C THR A 338 11.29 14.27 -11.03
N MET A 339 10.11 14.57 -10.50
CA MET A 339 9.05 15.33 -11.17
C MET A 339 9.11 16.84 -10.85
N GLY A 340 10.23 17.32 -10.34
CA GLY A 340 10.44 18.71 -9.97
C GLY A 340 9.76 19.12 -8.66
N GLY A 341 9.34 18.16 -7.84
CA GLY A 341 8.78 18.40 -6.51
C GLY A 341 9.70 19.22 -5.62
N VAL A 342 9.11 20.00 -4.72
CA VAL A 342 9.83 20.89 -3.79
C VAL A 342 10.78 20.08 -2.90
N VAL A 343 10.44 18.84 -2.59
CA VAL A 343 11.29 17.94 -1.80
C VAL A 343 12.69 17.79 -2.38
N GLY A 344 12.84 17.78 -3.73
CA GLY A 344 14.14 17.73 -4.43
C GLY A 344 14.91 19.06 -4.46
N ARG A 345 14.34 20.14 -3.90
CA ARG A 345 14.95 21.48 -3.82
C ARG A 345 15.37 21.86 -2.40
N LEU A 346 15.09 21.00 -1.42
CA LEU A 346 15.56 21.16 -0.05
C LEU A 346 17.10 21.00 0.01
N ARG A 347 17.69 21.63 1.01
CA ARG A 347 19.14 21.61 1.23
C ARG A 347 19.43 21.37 2.71
N ASP A 348 20.62 20.92 3.02
CA ASP A 348 21.10 20.82 4.39
C ASP A 348 20.91 22.12 5.14
N GLY A 349 20.37 22.05 6.36
CA GLY A 349 20.08 23.18 7.23
C GLY A 349 18.79 23.92 6.94
N ASP A 350 18.00 23.56 5.92
CA ASP A 350 16.66 24.12 5.77
C ASP A 350 15.77 23.67 6.94
N ALA A 351 15.23 24.61 7.70
CA ALA A 351 14.27 24.30 8.74
C ALA A 351 12.92 23.89 8.10
N LEU A 352 12.42 22.71 8.44
CA LEU A 352 11.16 22.17 7.96
C LEU A 352 10.25 21.82 9.13
N ARG A 353 8.96 22.13 8.98
CA ARG A 353 7.91 21.82 9.92
C ARG A 353 6.66 21.32 9.19
N LEU A 354 6.22 20.13 9.53
CA LEU A 354 4.98 19.52 9.08
C LEU A 354 3.98 19.59 10.22
N ASP A 355 3.02 20.49 10.12
CA ASP A 355 1.96 20.68 11.10
C ASP A 355 0.83 19.70 10.83
N LEU A 356 0.71 18.66 11.65
CA LEU A 356 -0.26 17.58 11.46
C LEU A 356 -1.68 18.01 11.88
N THR A 357 -1.80 19.04 12.71
CA THR A 357 -3.10 19.55 13.15
C THR A 357 -3.75 20.42 12.08
N GLU A 358 -2.96 21.33 11.49
CA GLU A 358 -3.44 22.21 10.42
C GLU A 358 -3.32 21.59 9.02
N GLY A 359 -2.61 20.48 8.87
CA GLY A 359 -2.34 19.85 7.58
C GLY A 359 -1.43 20.70 6.69
N LEU A 360 -0.43 21.39 7.26
CA LEU A 360 0.38 22.37 6.55
C LEU A 360 1.88 22.05 6.62
N VAL A 361 2.57 22.27 5.48
CA VAL A 361 4.03 22.33 5.39
C VAL A 361 4.48 23.78 5.57
N ARG A 362 5.42 24.00 6.48
CA ARG A 362 6.09 25.29 6.74
C ARG A 362 7.59 25.12 6.58
N THR A 363 8.23 26.10 5.99
CA THR A 363 9.70 26.14 5.79
C THR A 363 10.27 27.42 6.38
N GLY A 364 11.49 27.36 6.89
CA GLY A 364 12.21 28.55 7.38
C GLY A 364 12.54 29.53 6.23
N ALA A 365 12.95 29.00 5.07
CA ALA A 365 13.11 29.78 3.85
C ALA A 365 11.74 30.10 3.22
N LYS A 366 11.66 31.22 2.48
CA LYS A 366 10.43 31.54 1.74
C LYS A 366 10.16 30.50 0.66
N ALA A 367 8.88 30.14 0.48
CA ALA A 367 8.48 29.14 -0.52
C ALA A 367 8.97 29.48 -1.95
N ASP A 368 9.00 30.77 -2.31
CA ASP A 368 9.49 31.24 -3.62
C ASP A 368 11.01 31.03 -3.74
N GLU A 369 11.76 31.22 -2.67
CA GLU A 369 13.19 30.97 -2.63
C GLU A 369 13.47 29.49 -2.89
N ILE A 370 12.81 28.57 -2.17
CA ILE A 370 13.00 27.13 -2.38
C ILE A 370 12.61 26.74 -3.81
N ARG A 371 11.51 27.25 -4.34
CA ARG A 371 11.08 26.98 -5.73
C ARG A 371 12.05 27.47 -6.79
N SER A 372 12.77 28.55 -6.51
CA SER A 372 13.77 29.10 -7.45
C SER A 372 15.08 28.31 -7.47
N ARG A 373 15.32 27.45 -6.48
CA ARG A 373 16.53 26.64 -6.43
C ARG A 373 16.51 25.57 -7.53
N GLU A 374 17.66 25.28 -8.12
CA GLU A 374 17.81 24.14 -9.02
C GLU A 374 17.50 22.83 -8.26
N PRO A 375 16.71 21.93 -8.85
CA PRO A 375 16.49 20.60 -8.26
C PRO A 375 17.84 19.88 -8.08
N PHE A 376 17.93 19.05 -7.04
CA PHE A 376 19.08 18.17 -6.90
C PHE A 376 19.12 17.22 -8.11
N PRO A 377 20.28 17.06 -8.79
CA PRO A 377 20.41 16.17 -9.92
C PRO A 377 20.32 14.72 -9.46
N LEU A 378 19.16 14.09 -9.66
CA LEU A 378 18.96 12.67 -9.43
C LEU A 378 19.35 11.88 -10.69
N PRO A 379 19.94 10.69 -10.54
CA PRO A 379 20.22 9.85 -11.69
C PRO A 379 18.91 9.54 -12.44
N ALA A 380 18.90 9.87 -13.73
CA ALA A 380 17.78 9.45 -14.57
C ALA A 380 17.76 7.92 -14.67
N SER A 381 16.57 7.33 -14.65
CA SER A 381 16.42 5.92 -14.98
C SER A 381 16.95 5.70 -16.41
N SER A 382 18.16 5.14 -16.52
CA SER A 382 18.82 4.93 -17.80
C SER A 382 18.53 3.52 -18.33
N GLY A 383 18.24 3.43 -19.62
CA GLY A 383 18.09 2.13 -20.29
C GLY A 383 16.74 1.94 -20.97
N LEU A 384 16.56 0.75 -21.58
CA LEU A 384 15.36 0.32 -22.30
C LEU A 384 14.62 -0.82 -21.59
N GLY A 385 15.08 -1.21 -20.40
CA GLY A 385 14.51 -2.30 -19.63
C GLY A 385 13.12 -2.00 -19.06
N TYR A 386 12.52 -3.00 -18.41
CA TYR A 386 11.18 -2.89 -17.82
C TYR A 386 11.06 -1.71 -16.84
N ALA A 387 12.04 -1.57 -15.94
CA ALA A 387 12.09 -0.48 -14.98
C ALA A 387 12.13 0.91 -15.63
N ALA A 388 12.89 1.08 -16.72
CA ALA A 388 12.94 2.35 -17.43
C ALA A 388 11.62 2.67 -18.14
N ARG A 389 10.98 1.68 -18.77
CA ARG A 389 9.65 1.86 -19.39
C ARG A 389 8.61 2.24 -18.34
N TYR A 390 8.63 1.57 -17.19
CA TYR A 390 7.77 1.92 -16.07
C TYR A 390 8.00 3.37 -15.62
N ALA A 391 9.24 3.78 -15.34
CA ALA A 391 9.54 5.14 -14.90
C ALA A 391 9.05 6.23 -15.86
N HIS A 392 9.02 5.95 -17.18
CA HIS A 392 8.47 6.89 -18.17
C HIS A 392 6.96 7.01 -18.17
N ALA A 393 6.26 5.92 -17.88
CA ALA A 393 4.80 5.82 -18.02
C ALA A 393 4.05 5.84 -16.69
N THR A 394 4.76 5.80 -15.54
CA THR A 394 4.10 5.67 -14.24
C THR A 394 3.39 6.94 -13.80
N LEU A 395 2.27 6.74 -13.13
CA LEU A 395 1.47 7.76 -12.46
C LEU A 395 2.05 8.14 -11.08
N PRO A 396 1.60 9.27 -10.50
CA PRO A 396 1.91 9.62 -9.11
C PRO A 396 1.47 8.53 -8.12
N ALA A 397 2.13 8.48 -6.95
CA ALA A 397 1.89 7.44 -5.94
C ALA A 397 0.43 7.32 -5.51
N LEU A 398 -0.23 8.45 -5.19
CA LEU A 398 -1.64 8.47 -4.77
C LEU A 398 -2.65 8.23 -5.92
N GLU A 399 -2.17 8.16 -7.15
CA GLU A 399 -2.94 7.71 -8.34
C GLU A 399 -2.65 6.24 -8.66
N GLY A 400 -1.96 5.54 -7.76
CA GLY A 400 -1.68 4.12 -7.80
C GLY A 400 -0.29 3.76 -8.29
N ALA A 401 0.55 4.70 -8.76
CA ALA A 401 1.89 4.41 -9.27
C ALA A 401 1.92 3.23 -10.28
N GLY A 402 0.89 3.11 -11.11
CA GLY A 402 0.78 2.13 -12.18
C GLY A 402 1.11 2.75 -13.54
N PHE A 403 1.08 1.96 -14.60
CA PHE A 403 1.18 2.48 -15.96
C PHE A 403 -0.01 3.41 -16.27
N GLY A 404 0.29 4.62 -16.83
CA GLY A 404 -0.69 5.63 -17.22
C GLY A 404 -1.19 5.48 -18.64
#